data_0783426f35cd3049d64e0ce3bad66a46
#
_entry.id   0783426f35cd3049d64e0ce3bad66a46
#
_cell.length_a   1.000
_cell.length_b   1.000
_cell.length_c   1.000
_cell.angle_alpha   90.00
_cell.angle_beta   90.00
_cell.angle_gamma   90.00
#
_symmetry.space_group_name_H-M   'P 1'
#
loop_
_entity.id
_entity.type
_entity.pdbx_description
1 polymer ?
#
loop_
_entity_poly.entity_id
_entity_poly.type
_entity_poly.pdbx_seq_one_letter_code
_entity_poly.pdbx_strand_id
1 'polypeptide(L)'
;GLHCTNCALSLEKHLTRVGAEQPCVDYTSGITSFKVADREQLSEIVQSLSRLGYTVSDLAAPLPASRHLILHIKTIIAALLTIPVMIAMFIPSSVLHDPILQLILTTPVFLIGIHHFGLSGIRSLRTGTASMDVLIAIGILAAYSSSLISLILGLSHDTIFFEAVCSIVTFVMVGHLLEERAVKKTTSAIESLSTLQPQQVTRIVRQADGVEAFEKVALGEVQVGDLLQVNSGDRVPTDGTITQGGGSFDESMLSGESLPVDRAQGERVIGGSILSSGSIVITATAVGDDTVLSSIVQLVRDAQHRRPSIQRIGDAVSAVF
;
A
#
# COMPACT_ATOMS: atom_id res chain seq x y z
N GLY A 1 8.86 2.31 -6.28
CA GLY A 1 7.83 1.68 -5.51
C GLY A 1 7.57 0.26 -5.94
N LEU A 2 6.87 -0.46 -5.12
CA LEU A 2 6.36 -1.79 -5.42
C LEU A 2 5.11 -1.60 -6.29
N HIS A 3 5.09 -2.22 -7.48
CA HIS A 3 3.96 -2.06 -8.42
C HIS A 3 3.31 -3.39 -8.80
N CYS A 4 3.88 -4.52 -8.37
CA CYS A 4 3.35 -5.84 -8.69
C CYS A 4 3.81 -6.89 -7.68
N THR A 5 3.08 -8.01 -7.63
CA THR A 5 3.39 -9.17 -6.78
C THR A 5 4.80 -9.71 -7.01
N ASN A 6 5.27 -9.74 -8.27
CA ASN A 6 6.63 -10.19 -8.58
C ASN A 6 7.71 -9.25 -8.04
N CYS A 7 7.43 -7.93 -7.96
CA CYS A 7 8.32 -6.96 -7.32
C CYS A 7 8.45 -7.22 -5.81
N ALA A 8 7.34 -7.56 -5.15
CA ALA A 8 7.34 -7.92 -3.73
C ALA A 8 8.14 -9.20 -3.47
N LEU A 9 7.94 -10.24 -4.30
CA LEU A 9 8.71 -11.49 -4.23
C LEU A 9 10.22 -11.27 -4.43
N SER A 10 10.57 -10.41 -5.40
CA SER A 10 11.96 -10.06 -5.64
C SER A 10 12.58 -9.38 -4.43
N LEU A 11 11.80 -8.49 -3.80
CA LEU A 11 12.22 -7.78 -2.61
C LEU A 11 12.36 -8.72 -1.39
N GLU A 12 11.40 -9.65 -1.18
CA GLU A 12 11.49 -10.68 -0.14
C GLU A 12 12.73 -11.55 -0.30
N LYS A 13 13.03 -12.01 -1.53
CA LYS A 13 14.25 -12.77 -1.84
C LYS A 13 15.52 -11.96 -1.57
N HIS A 14 15.51 -10.68 -1.90
CA HIS A 14 16.64 -9.79 -1.61
C HIS A 14 16.83 -9.61 -0.11
N LEU A 15 15.75 -9.33 0.64
CA LEU A 15 15.79 -9.19 2.09
C LEU A 15 16.31 -10.44 2.79
N THR A 16 15.87 -11.63 2.35
CA THR A 16 16.41 -12.90 2.86
C THR A 16 17.91 -13.05 2.60
N ARG A 17 18.40 -12.61 1.43
CA ARG A 17 19.85 -12.65 1.10
C ARG A 17 20.68 -11.69 1.95
N VAL A 18 20.11 -10.57 2.38
CA VAL A 18 20.77 -9.58 3.24
C VAL A 18 20.62 -9.92 4.73
N GLY A 19 20.02 -11.08 5.04
CA GLY A 19 19.97 -11.61 6.41
C GLY A 19 18.69 -11.22 7.18
N ALA A 20 17.69 -10.64 6.54
CA ALA A 20 16.40 -10.41 7.20
C ALA A 20 15.67 -11.73 7.46
N GLU A 21 15.22 -11.94 8.70
CA GLU A 21 14.44 -13.12 9.06
C GLU A 21 12.94 -12.87 8.79
N GLN A 22 12.28 -13.85 8.20
CA GLN A 22 10.84 -13.84 7.90
C GLN A 22 10.39 -12.56 7.17
N PRO A 23 11.03 -12.15 6.07
CA PRO A 23 10.60 -10.96 5.36
C PRO A 23 9.23 -11.18 4.73
N CYS A 24 8.33 -10.23 4.95
CA CYS A 24 7.02 -10.16 4.35
C CYS A 24 6.85 -8.79 3.70
N VAL A 25 6.59 -8.77 2.41
CA VAL A 25 6.43 -7.54 1.63
C VAL A 25 5.02 -7.49 1.07
N ASP A 26 4.25 -6.54 1.57
CA ASP A 26 2.94 -6.24 1.02
C ASP A 26 3.06 -5.18 -0.07
N TYR A 27 2.85 -5.60 -1.33
CA TYR A 27 2.90 -4.68 -2.46
C TYR A 27 1.71 -3.72 -2.48
N THR A 28 0.62 -4.05 -1.80
CA THR A 28 -0.63 -3.28 -1.81
C THR A 28 -0.56 -2.06 -0.91
N SER A 29 -0.06 -2.25 0.30
CA SER A 29 0.19 -1.18 1.26
C SER A 29 1.59 -0.57 1.13
N GLY A 30 2.53 -1.29 0.48
CA GLY A 30 3.94 -0.93 0.43
C GLY A 30 4.67 -1.19 1.76
N ILE A 31 4.00 -1.83 2.72
CA ILE A 31 4.57 -2.15 4.03
C ILE A 31 5.49 -3.37 3.90
N THR A 32 6.65 -3.27 4.52
CA THR A 32 7.61 -4.36 4.59
C THR A 32 7.90 -4.66 6.05
N SER A 33 7.65 -5.89 6.47
CA SER A 33 7.92 -6.38 7.82
C SER A 33 8.99 -7.47 7.79
N PHE A 34 9.94 -7.42 8.69
CA PHE A 34 11.00 -8.42 8.84
C PHE A 34 11.61 -8.33 10.24
N LYS A 35 12.26 -9.40 10.68
CA LYS A 35 13.01 -9.41 11.93
C LYS A 35 14.48 -9.19 11.65
N VAL A 36 15.16 -8.43 12.52
CA VAL A 36 16.58 -8.14 12.48
C VAL A 36 17.19 -8.41 13.85
N ALA A 37 18.46 -8.79 13.89
CA ALA A 37 19.18 -9.06 15.13
C ALA A 37 19.53 -7.76 15.87
N ASP A 38 19.92 -6.70 15.13
CA ASP A 38 20.36 -5.43 15.70
C ASP A 38 20.07 -4.23 14.78
N ARG A 39 20.32 -3.01 15.29
CA ARG A 39 20.13 -1.76 14.55
C ARG A 39 21.12 -1.56 13.39
N GLU A 40 22.30 -2.16 13.49
CA GLU A 40 23.32 -2.05 12.45
C GLU A 40 22.87 -2.79 11.18
N GLN A 41 22.36 -4.02 11.36
CA GLN A 41 21.75 -4.80 10.30
C GLN A 41 20.55 -4.09 9.65
N LEU A 42 19.72 -3.40 10.43
CA LEU A 42 18.62 -2.58 9.90
C LEU A 42 19.14 -1.50 8.95
N SER A 43 20.23 -0.81 9.34
CA SER A 43 20.81 0.26 8.51
C SER A 43 21.38 -0.27 7.20
N GLU A 44 22.01 -1.45 7.21
CA GLU A 44 22.52 -2.13 6.01
C GLU A 44 21.39 -2.53 5.07
N ILE A 45 20.31 -3.10 5.62
CA ILE A 45 19.12 -3.47 4.84
C ILE A 45 18.53 -2.23 4.18
N VAL A 46 18.29 -1.15 4.91
CA VAL A 46 17.73 0.11 4.37
C VAL A 46 18.64 0.68 3.27
N GLN A 47 19.96 0.64 3.45
CA GLN A 47 20.90 1.09 2.44
C GLN A 47 20.88 0.21 1.19
N SER A 48 20.77 -1.12 1.35
CA SER A 48 20.67 -2.06 0.23
C SER A 48 19.39 -1.83 -0.59
N LEU A 49 18.26 -1.58 0.08
CA LEU A 49 16.98 -1.23 -0.57
C LEU A 49 17.08 0.08 -1.34
N SER A 50 17.75 1.09 -0.78
CA SER A 50 17.99 2.38 -1.44
C SER A 50 18.84 2.22 -2.70
N ARG A 51 19.87 1.35 -2.69
CA ARG A 51 20.70 1.02 -3.88
C ARG A 51 19.88 0.33 -4.98
N LEU A 52 18.86 -0.43 -4.64
CA LEU A 52 17.90 -1.01 -5.59
C LEU A 52 16.88 0.01 -6.11
N GLY A 53 16.92 1.27 -5.60
CA GLY A 53 16.04 2.35 -6.00
C GLY A 53 14.67 2.33 -5.31
N TYR A 54 14.55 1.65 -4.17
CA TYR A 54 13.39 1.74 -3.30
C TYR A 54 13.58 2.90 -2.31
N THR A 55 12.54 3.68 -2.10
CA THR A 55 12.51 4.70 -1.04
C THR A 55 11.93 4.05 0.20
N VAL A 56 12.69 4.00 1.27
CA VAL A 56 12.23 3.50 2.57
C VAL A 56 11.83 4.70 3.42
N SER A 57 10.63 4.66 4.00
CA SER A 57 10.13 5.65 4.94
C SER A 57 9.59 4.95 6.17
N ASP A 58 9.65 5.60 7.31
CA ASP A 58 9.06 5.10 8.54
C ASP A 58 7.53 5.02 8.42
N LEU A 59 6.89 4.06 9.08
CA LEU A 59 5.43 3.88 9.04
C LEU A 59 4.66 5.13 9.51
N ALA A 60 5.29 5.94 10.37
CA ALA A 60 4.72 7.19 10.89
C ALA A 60 4.80 8.37 9.89
N ALA A 61 5.55 8.25 8.79
CA ALA A 61 5.69 9.33 7.83
C ALA A 61 4.56 9.27 6.77
N PRO A 62 3.80 10.35 6.55
CA PRO A 62 2.77 10.36 5.52
C PRO A 62 3.40 10.13 4.15
N LEU A 63 2.89 9.13 3.42
CA LEU A 63 3.31 8.86 2.06
C LEU A 63 3.05 10.10 1.18
N PRO A 64 4.00 10.53 0.34
CA PRO A 64 3.80 11.70 -0.51
C PRO A 64 2.67 11.45 -1.51
N ALA A 65 1.57 12.18 -1.35
CA ALA A 65 0.38 12.12 -2.21
C ALA A 65 0.67 12.40 -3.70
N SER A 66 1.81 13.01 -4.00
CA SER A 66 2.24 13.40 -5.35
C SER A 66 2.48 12.21 -6.30
N ARG A 67 2.79 11.03 -5.78
CA ARG A 67 3.18 9.88 -6.61
C ARG A 67 2.00 9.27 -7.38
N HIS A 68 0.85 9.18 -6.75
CA HIS A 68 -0.40 8.70 -7.37
C HIS A 68 -0.84 9.64 -8.48
N LEU A 69 -0.79 10.96 -8.23
CA LEU A 69 -1.18 11.96 -9.22
C LEU A 69 -0.35 11.88 -10.51
N ILE A 70 0.97 11.65 -10.39
CA ILE A 70 1.86 11.53 -11.55
C ILE A 70 1.52 10.31 -12.40
N LEU A 71 1.21 9.16 -11.79
CA LEU A 71 0.80 7.96 -12.53
C LEU A 71 -0.53 8.19 -13.27
N HIS A 72 -1.52 8.77 -12.60
CA HIS A 72 -2.80 9.14 -13.23
C HIS A 72 -2.61 10.06 -14.44
N ILE A 73 -1.80 11.12 -14.30
CA ILE A 73 -1.54 12.07 -15.39
C ILE A 73 -0.86 11.36 -16.57
N LYS A 74 0.17 10.54 -16.33
CA LYS A 74 0.87 9.77 -17.37
C LYS A 74 -0.08 8.84 -18.11
N THR A 75 -0.97 8.14 -17.38
CA THR A 75 -1.95 7.23 -17.99
C THR A 75 -2.98 7.98 -18.82
N ILE A 76 -3.47 9.14 -18.35
CA ILE A 76 -4.41 9.97 -19.11
C ILE A 76 -3.77 10.49 -20.40
N ILE A 77 -2.53 10.95 -20.34
CA ILE A 77 -1.78 11.41 -21.53
C ILE A 77 -1.61 10.24 -22.51
N ALA A 78 -1.16 9.07 -22.04
CA ALA A 78 -1.01 7.90 -22.88
C ALA A 78 -2.34 7.50 -23.54
N ALA A 79 -3.44 7.44 -22.79
CA ALA A 79 -4.75 7.11 -23.32
C ALA A 79 -5.23 8.13 -24.35
N LEU A 80 -5.07 9.43 -24.10
CA LEU A 80 -5.48 10.48 -25.02
C LEU A 80 -4.74 10.41 -26.36
N LEU A 81 -3.43 10.11 -26.33
CA LEU A 81 -2.61 9.97 -27.53
C LEU A 81 -2.85 8.63 -28.26
N THR A 82 -3.24 7.59 -27.53
CA THR A 82 -3.54 6.27 -28.11
C THR A 82 -4.85 6.26 -28.89
N ILE A 83 -5.88 7.02 -28.45
CA ILE A 83 -7.18 7.06 -29.12
C ILE A 83 -7.09 7.38 -30.61
N PRO A 84 -6.43 8.48 -31.08
CA PRO A 84 -6.33 8.78 -32.48
C PRO A 84 -5.54 7.71 -33.27
N VAL A 85 -4.51 7.10 -32.68
CA VAL A 85 -3.76 6.01 -33.33
C VAL A 85 -4.63 4.77 -33.50
N MET A 86 -5.46 4.44 -32.52
CA MET A 86 -6.42 3.33 -32.62
C MET A 86 -7.55 3.60 -33.62
N ILE A 87 -8.02 4.84 -33.70
CA ILE A 87 -9.02 5.24 -34.72
C ILE A 87 -8.47 5.10 -36.13
N ALA A 88 -7.18 5.43 -36.34
CA ALA A 88 -6.52 5.28 -37.63
C ALA A 88 -6.58 3.84 -38.17
N MET A 89 -6.53 2.85 -37.30
CA MET A 89 -6.66 1.43 -37.68
C MET A 89 -7.99 1.10 -38.36
N PHE A 90 -9.08 1.80 -37.99
CA PHE A 90 -10.42 1.54 -38.54
C PHE A 90 -10.76 2.42 -39.74
N ILE A 91 -10.01 3.52 -39.98
CA ILE A 91 -10.29 4.48 -41.05
C ILE A 91 -9.01 4.66 -41.90
N PRO A 92 -8.72 3.74 -42.82
CA PRO A 92 -7.44 3.71 -43.53
C PRO A 92 -7.26 4.89 -44.53
N SER A 93 -8.31 5.62 -44.85
CA SER A 93 -8.25 6.79 -45.74
C SER A 93 -8.07 8.13 -45.01
N SER A 94 -7.86 8.10 -43.67
CA SER A 94 -7.70 9.30 -42.87
C SER A 94 -6.25 9.79 -42.82
N VAL A 95 -6.07 11.08 -42.60
CA VAL A 95 -4.75 11.70 -42.29
C VAL A 95 -4.06 11.03 -41.09
N LEU A 96 -4.84 10.43 -40.20
CA LEU A 96 -4.34 9.69 -39.04
C LEU A 96 -3.55 8.43 -39.40
N HIS A 97 -3.70 7.94 -40.64
CA HIS A 97 -2.97 6.78 -41.17
C HIS A 97 -1.54 7.13 -41.67
N ASP A 98 -1.19 8.43 -41.67
CA ASP A 98 0.16 8.86 -42.02
C ASP A 98 1.16 8.34 -41.01
N PRO A 99 2.20 7.57 -41.43
CA PRO A 99 3.20 7.00 -40.51
C PRO A 99 3.98 8.04 -39.70
N ILE A 100 4.18 9.24 -40.25
CA ILE A 100 4.88 10.33 -39.57
C ILE A 100 4.01 10.86 -38.42
N LEU A 101 2.70 11.02 -38.67
CA LEU A 101 1.78 11.45 -37.63
C LEU A 101 1.67 10.38 -36.53
N GLN A 102 1.60 9.09 -36.88
CA GLN A 102 1.61 7.99 -35.92
C GLN A 102 2.90 7.96 -35.09
N LEU A 103 4.07 8.19 -35.69
CA LEU A 103 5.34 8.31 -35.01
C LEU A 103 5.28 9.44 -33.98
N ILE A 104 4.79 10.62 -34.36
CA ILE A 104 4.70 11.80 -33.47
C ILE A 104 3.80 11.51 -32.25
N LEU A 105 2.66 10.84 -32.48
CA LEU A 105 1.72 10.49 -31.42
C LEU A 105 2.24 9.36 -30.51
N THR A 106 2.93 8.37 -31.10
CA THR A 106 3.42 7.20 -30.37
C THR A 106 4.67 7.49 -29.55
N THR A 107 5.55 8.38 -30.02
CA THR A 107 6.81 8.67 -29.32
C THR A 107 6.64 9.10 -27.87
N PRO A 108 5.73 10.02 -27.49
CA PRO A 108 5.50 10.35 -26.09
C PRO A 108 4.98 9.14 -25.27
N VAL A 109 4.10 8.32 -25.86
CA VAL A 109 3.57 7.12 -25.20
C VAL A 109 4.68 6.10 -24.98
N PHE A 110 5.53 5.88 -25.98
CA PHE A 110 6.71 5.03 -25.88
C PHE A 110 7.66 5.49 -24.77
N LEU A 111 7.96 6.81 -24.70
CA LEU A 111 8.83 7.37 -23.63
C LEU A 111 8.23 7.20 -22.25
N ILE A 112 6.92 7.35 -22.09
CA ILE A 112 6.21 7.08 -20.83
C ILE A 112 6.33 5.60 -20.48
N GLY A 113 6.09 4.71 -21.44
CA GLY A 113 6.13 3.27 -21.27
C GLY A 113 7.54 2.77 -20.91
N ILE A 114 8.54 3.13 -21.69
CA ILE A 114 9.93 2.68 -21.45
C ILE A 114 10.49 3.23 -20.13
N HIS A 115 10.12 4.45 -19.75
CA HIS A 115 10.50 4.98 -18.45
C HIS A 115 9.81 4.22 -17.29
N HIS A 116 8.54 3.86 -17.44
CA HIS A 116 7.78 3.17 -16.39
C HIS A 116 8.19 1.70 -16.29
N PHE A 117 8.05 0.94 -17.38
CA PHE A 117 8.32 -0.50 -17.43
C PHE A 117 9.81 -0.82 -17.54
N GLY A 118 10.59 -0.02 -18.25
CA GLY A 118 12.02 -0.23 -18.42
C GLY A 118 12.79 -0.10 -17.11
N LEU A 119 12.54 0.94 -16.32
CA LEU A 119 13.18 1.10 -15.01
C LEU A 119 12.79 -0.01 -14.02
N SER A 120 11.52 -0.40 -14.02
CA SER A 120 11.03 -1.51 -13.20
C SER A 120 11.65 -2.84 -13.66
N GLY A 121 11.70 -3.09 -14.96
CA GLY A 121 12.30 -4.28 -15.56
C GLY A 121 13.79 -4.41 -15.24
N ILE A 122 14.57 -3.33 -15.38
CA ILE A 122 16.00 -3.34 -15.04
C ILE A 122 16.22 -3.67 -13.55
N ARG A 123 15.40 -3.13 -12.66
CA ARG A 123 15.48 -3.46 -11.22
C ARG A 123 15.20 -4.94 -10.97
N SER A 124 14.16 -5.47 -11.62
CA SER A 124 13.77 -6.88 -11.52
C SER A 124 14.88 -7.81 -12.04
N LEU A 125 15.50 -7.49 -13.15
CA LEU A 125 16.64 -8.26 -13.69
C LEU A 125 17.84 -8.23 -12.75
N ARG A 126 18.13 -7.11 -12.10
CA ARG A 126 19.22 -7.00 -11.11
C ARG A 126 18.99 -7.86 -9.87
N THR A 127 17.74 -8.13 -9.51
CA THR A 127 17.39 -9.05 -8.41
C THR A 127 17.33 -10.53 -8.85
N GLY A 128 17.54 -10.80 -10.15
CA GLY A 128 17.54 -12.16 -10.70
C GLY A 128 16.14 -12.73 -10.88
N THR A 129 15.13 -11.87 -11.05
CA THR A 129 13.73 -12.27 -11.30
C THR A 129 13.25 -11.64 -12.61
N ALA A 130 12.69 -12.46 -13.50
CA ALA A 130 11.98 -11.96 -14.67
C ALA A 130 10.58 -11.47 -14.22
N SER A 131 10.25 -10.20 -14.49
CA SER A 131 8.93 -9.64 -14.24
C SER A 131 8.19 -9.37 -15.56
N MET A 132 6.87 -9.26 -15.47
CA MET A 132 6.03 -8.85 -16.60
C MET A 132 6.52 -7.53 -17.21
N ASP A 133 7.04 -6.61 -16.40
CA ASP A 133 7.57 -5.31 -16.87
C ASP A 133 8.74 -5.47 -17.84
N VAL A 134 9.59 -6.50 -17.64
CA VAL A 134 10.71 -6.82 -18.56
C VAL A 134 10.17 -7.21 -19.94
N LEU A 135 9.17 -8.09 -19.99
CA LEU A 135 8.56 -8.54 -21.25
C LEU A 135 7.87 -7.38 -21.97
N ILE A 136 7.15 -6.55 -21.23
CA ILE A 136 6.51 -5.34 -21.79
C ILE A 136 7.55 -4.38 -22.33
N ALA A 137 8.61 -4.09 -21.57
CA ALA A 137 9.67 -3.18 -22.01
C ALA A 137 10.37 -3.69 -23.29
N ILE A 138 10.68 -4.98 -23.37
CA ILE A 138 11.26 -5.59 -24.58
C ILE A 138 10.27 -5.52 -25.73
N GLY A 139 9.00 -5.85 -25.52
CA GLY A 139 7.96 -5.84 -26.55
C GLY A 139 7.74 -4.45 -27.15
N ILE A 140 7.59 -3.41 -26.31
CA ILE A 140 7.41 -2.03 -26.82
C ILE A 140 8.67 -1.49 -27.48
N LEU A 141 9.87 -1.87 -27.00
CA LEU A 141 11.13 -1.48 -27.60
C LEU A 141 11.28 -2.12 -28.99
N ALA A 142 10.99 -3.43 -29.12
CA ALA A 142 11.06 -4.15 -30.36
C ALA A 142 10.06 -3.61 -31.40
N ALA A 143 8.78 -3.42 -30.99
CA ALA A 143 7.74 -2.90 -31.86
C ALA A 143 8.05 -1.46 -32.33
N TYR A 144 8.50 -0.58 -31.42
CA TYR A 144 8.87 0.79 -31.76
C TYR A 144 10.09 0.84 -32.68
N SER A 145 11.14 0.06 -32.39
CA SER A 145 12.36 0.01 -33.19
C SER A 145 12.09 -0.57 -34.60
N SER A 146 11.28 -1.64 -34.71
CA SER A 146 10.87 -2.23 -35.95
C SER A 146 10.11 -1.22 -36.82
N SER A 147 9.15 -0.50 -36.22
CA SER A 147 8.36 0.51 -36.91
C SER A 147 9.22 1.68 -37.41
N LEU A 148 10.17 2.12 -36.56
CA LEU A 148 11.10 3.21 -36.94
C LEU A 148 12.03 2.80 -38.06
N ILE A 149 12.56 1.58 -38.07
CA ILE A 149 13.39 1.04 -39.12
C ILE A 149 12.57 0.91 -40.43
N SER A 150 11.35 0.40 -40.34
CA SER A 150 10.44 0.28 -41.49
C SER A 150 10.15 1.63 -42.15
N LEU A 151 9.93 2.65 -41.34
CA LEU A 151 9.70 4.01 -41.81
C LEU A 151 10.94 4.60 -42.51
N ILE A 152 12.14 4.41 -41.94
CA ILE A 152 13.41 4.92 -42.51
C ILE A 152 13.73 4.22 -43.83
N LEU A 153 13.49 2.93 -43.93
CA LEU A 153 13.76 2.13 -45.14
C LEU A 153 12.65 2.23 -46.18
N GLY A 154 11.55 2.92 -45.90
CA GLY A 154 10.42 3.06 -46.81
C GLY A 154 9.71 1.72 -47.09
N LEU A 155 9.69 0.81 -46.14
CA LEU A 155 9.01 -0.49 -46.24
C LEU A 155 7.49 -0.32 -46.21
N SER A 156 6.75 -1.40 -46.54
CA SER A 156 5.29 -1.38 -46.56
C SER A 156 4.70 -1.07 -45.20
N HIS A 157 3.50 -0.47 -45.17
CA HIS A 157 2.78 -0.13 -43.95
C HIS A 157 2.51 -1.33 -43.05
N ASP A 158 2.44 -2.56 -43.61
CA ASP A 158 2.21 -3.80 -42.83
C ASP A 158 3.31 -4.13 -41.84
N THR A 159 4.47 -3.44 -41.92
CA THR A 159 5.61 -3.63 -41.00
C THR A 159 5.69 -2.55 -39.90
N ILE A 160 4.71 -1.66 -39.85
CA ILE A 160 4.62 -0.57 -38.86
C ILE A 160 3.67 -0.99 -37.72
N PHE A 161 4.14 -0.99 -36.50
CA PHE A 161 3.42 -1.47 -35.31
C PHE A 161 3.29 -0.38 -34.22
N PHE A 162 3.13 0.90 -34.64
CA PHE A 162 2.98 2.01 -33.66
C PHE A 162 1.73 1.86 -32.81
N GLU A 163 0.64 1.33 -33.36
CA GLU A 163 -0.60 1.04 -32.64
C GLU A 163 -0.41 -0.03 -31.56
N ALA A 164 0.46 -1.01 -31.82
CA ALA A 164 0.78 -2.04 -30.83
C ALA A 164 1.51 -1.44 -29.62
N VAL A 165 2.47 -0.53 -29.85
CA VAL A 165 3.17 0.19 -28.78
C VAL A 165 2.18 0.99 -27.93
N CYS A 166 1.33 1.79 -28.58
CA CYS A 166 0.32 2.62 -27.91
C CYS A 166 -0.66 1.78 -27.09
N SER A 167 -1.20 0.70 -27.69
CA SER A 167 -2.17 -0.16 -27.04
C SER A 167 -1.56 -0.90 -25.84
N ILE A 168 -0.39 -1.52 -25.99
CA ILE A 168 0.27 -2.24 -24.89
C ILE A 168 0.51 -1.31 -23.72
N VAL A 169 1.17 -0.15 -23.95
CA VAL A 169 1.48 0.81 -22.87
C VAL A 169 0.20 1.28 -22.18
N THR A 170 -0.80 1.68 -22.95
CA THR A 170 -2.02 2.27 -22.41
C THR A 170 -2.85 1.23 -21.63
N PHE A 171 -3.08 0.03 -22.22
CA PHE A 171 -3.88 -0.99 -21.55
C PHE A 171 -3.22 -1.50 -20.27
N VAL A 172 -1.91 -1.68 -20.26
CA VAL A 172 -1.22 -2.11 -19.04
C VAL A 172 -1.24 -1.02 -17.98
N MET A 173 -1.02 0.25 -18.35
CA MET A 173 -1.12 1.36 -17.38
C MET A 173 -2.53 1.54 -16.82
N VAL A 174 -3.57 1.37 -17.64
CA VAL A 174 -4.97 1.36 -17.18
C VAL A 174 -5.23 0.17 -16.27
N GLY A 175 -4.70 -1.01 -16.61
CA GLY A 175 -4.76 -2.21 -15.76
C GLY A 175 -4.18 -1.95 -14.37
N HIS A 176 -3.00 -1.35 -14.29
CA HIS A 176 -2.37 -0.97 -13.02
C HIS A 176 -3.22 0.02 -12.21
N LEU A 177 -3.86 1.00 -12.87
CA LEU A 177 -4.77 1.93 -12.17
C LEU A 177 -6.02 1.24 -11.61
N LEU A 178 -6.58 0.27 -12.34
CA LEU A 178 -7.74 -0.50 -11.89
C LEU A 178 -7.36 -1.41 -10.71
N GLU A 179 -6.20 -2.07 -10.81
CA GLU A 179 -5.65 -2.88 -9.72
C GLU A 179 -5.43 -2.04 -8.46
N GLU A 180 -4.76 -0.89 -8.58
CA GLU A 180 -4.53 0.03 -7.46
C GLU A 180 -5.82 0.48 -6.79
N ARG A 181 -6.86 0.82 -7.59
CA ARG A 181 -8.17 1.19 -7.05
C ARG A 181 -8.87 0.04 -6.34
N ALA A 182 -8.80 -1.17 -6.91
CA ALA A 182 -9.41 -2.37 -6.32
C ALA A 182 -8.77 -2.68 -4.97
N VAL A 183 -7.45 -2.66 -4.90
CA VAL A 183 -6.67 -2.89 -3.69
C VAL A 183 -6.96 -1.82 -2.64
N LYS A 184 -6.91 -0.53 -3.00
CA LYS A 184 -7.17 0.58 -2.08
C LYS A 184 -8.56 0.49 -1.44
N LYS A 185 -9.57 0.05 -2.21
CA LYS A 185 -10.92 -0.15 -1.69
C LYS A 185 -11.00 -1.27 -0.65
N THR A 186 -10.15 -2.29 -0.78
CA THR A 186 -10.11 -3.43 0.17
C THR A 186 -9.33 -3.05 1.44
N THR A 187 -8.28 -2.24 1.32
CA THR A 187 -7.41 -1.86 2.44
C THR A 187 -8.02 -0.74 3.31
N SER A 188 -8.88 0.10 2.73
CA SER A 188 -9.52 1.22 3.46
C SER A 188 -10.40 0.76 4.65
N ALA A 189 -10.95 -0.46 4.59
CA ALA A 189 -11.72 -1.04 5.70
C ALA A 189 -10.83 -1.31 6.93
N ILE A 190 -9.57 -1.68 6.75
CA ILE A 190 -8.62 -1.91 7.85
C ILE A 190 -8.08 -0.58 8.41
N GLU A 191 -7.81 0.36 7.51
CA GLU A 191 -7.37 1.70 7.89
C GLU A 191 -8.40 2.39 8.80
N SER A 192 -9.70 2.16 8.55
CA SER A 192 -10.77 2.65 9.41
C SER A 192 -10.74 2.07 10.82
N LEU A 193 -10.26 0.83 11.01
CA LEU A 193 -10.09 0.24 12.33
C LEU A 193 -8.93 0.88 13.11
N SER A 194 -7.85 1.25 12.45
CA SER A 194 -6.72 1.92 13.11
C SER A 194 -7.04 3.36 13.54
N THR A 195 -8.03 4.02 12.89
CA THR A 195 -8.50 5.34 13.29
C THR A 195 -9.44 5.32 14.51
N LEU A 196 -9.77 4.13 15.03
CA LEU A 196 -10.59 4.00 16.24
C LEU A 196 -9.83 4.35 17.53
N GLN A 197 -8.52 4.46 17.49
CA GLN A 197 -7.73 4.87 18.66
C GLN A 197 -7.57 6.39 18.72
N PRO A 198 -7.79 7.03 19.89
CA PRO A 198 -7.55 8.45 20.06
C PRO A 198 -6.05 8.75 20.01
N GLN A 199 -5.67 9.89 19.46
CA GLN A 199 -4.26 10.30 19.41
C GLN A 199 -3.73 10.78 20.76
N GLN A 200 -4.61 11.36 21.58
CA GLN A 200 -4.29 11.88 22.92
C GLN A 200 -5.24 11.31 23.94
N VAL A 201 -4.73 11.07 25.13
CA VAL A 201 -5.45 10.53 26.28
C VAL A 201 -5.20 11.37 27.53
N THR A 202 -6.15 11.38 28.47
CA THR A 202 -5.99 12.06 29.76
C THR A 202 -5.50 11.05 30.78
N ARG A 203 -4.23 11.17 31.18
CA ARG A 203 -3.61 10.37 32.25
C ARG A 203 -3.77 11.06 33.59
N ILE A 204 -4.07 10.27 34.62
CA ILE A 204 -4.13 10.74 35.99
C ILE A 204 -2.79 10.43 36.68
N VAL A 205 -2.10 11.47 37.12
CA VAL A 205 -0.84 11.36 37.86
C VAL A 205 -1.07 11.80 39.31
N ARG A 206 -0.76 10.94 40.27
CA ARG A 206 -0.77 11.31 41.69
C ARG A 206 0.51 12.05 42.01
N GLN A 207 0.37 13.32 42.42
CA GLN A 207 1.49 14.11 42.90
C GLN A 207 1.88 13.68 44.33
N ALA A 208 3.10 14.06 44.75
CA ALA A 208 3.63 13.70 46.10
C ALA A 208 2.81 14.27 47.27
N ASP A 209 1.99 15.28 47.02
CA ASP A 209 1.05 15.89 47.98
C ASP A 209 -0.32 15.21 48.01
N GLY A 210 -0.52 14.12 47.25
CA GLY A 210 -1.77 13.37 47.18
C GLY A 210 -2.84 13.97 46.27
N VAL A 211 -2.54 15.09 45.58
CA VAL A 211 -3.44 15.70 44.59
C VAL A 211 -3.36 14.96 43.27
N GLU A 212 -4.51 14.68 42.67
CA GLU A 212 -4.60 14.10 41.35
C GLU A 212 -4.46 15.19 40.28
N ALA A 213 -3.46 15.06 39.40
CA ALA A 213 -3.25 15.94 38.27
C ALA A 213 -3.64 15.22 36.98
N PHE A 214 -4.29 15.94 36.05
CA PHE A 214 -4.70 15.46 34.77
C PHE A 214 -3.71 15.95 33.69
N GLU A 215 -3.06 15.02 33.02
CA GLU A 215 -2.09 15.32 31.99
C GLU A 215 -2.56 14.75 30.66
N LYS A 216 -2.50 15.56 29.58
CA LYS A 216 -2.74 15.05 28.22
C LYS A 216 -1.45 14.50 27.65
N VAL A 217 -1.43 13.22 27.36
CA VAL A 217 -0.27 12.51 26.78
C VAL A 217 -0.65 11.88 25.45
N ALA A 218 0.34 11.61 24.60
CA ALA A 218 0.11 10.83 23.39
C ALA A 218 -0.19 9.37 23.76
N LEU A 219 -1.06 8.69 23.00
CA LEU A 219 -1.39 7.28 23.26
C LEU A 219 -0.15 6.38 23.33
N GLY A 220 0.87 6.65 22.51
CA GLY A 220 2.12 5.88 22.49
C GLY A 220 2.99 6.02 23.76
N GLU A 221 2.68 6.98 24.65
CA GLU A 221 3.39 7.20 25.92
C GLU A 221 2.73 6.49 27.11
N VAL A 222 1.53 5.92 26.88
CA VAL A 222 0.78 5.18 27.91
C VAL A 222 1.46 3.85 28.22
N GLN A 223 1.56 3.53 29.51
CA GLN A 223 2.14 2.29 30.00
C GLN A 223 1.08 1.44 30.71
N VAL A 224 1.34 0.15 30.79
CA VAL A 224 0.49 -0.77 31.58
C VAL A 224 0.54 -0.32 33.05
N GLY A 225 -0.64 -0.17 33.65
CA GLY A 225 -0.80 0.33 35.01
C GLY A 225 -1.15 1.82 35.10
N ASP A 226 -1.06 2.59 34.03
CA ASP A 226 -1.48 3.99 34.00
C ASP A 226 -3.00 4.13 34.26
N LEU A 227 -3.36 5.16 34.98
CA LEU A 227 -4.76 5.55 35.24
C LEU A 227 -5.19 6.53 34.14
N LEU A 228 -6.23 6.18 33.40
CA LEU A 228 -6.72 6.99 32.27
C LEU A 228 -8.19 7.38 32.52
N GLN A 229 -8.49 8.65 32.31
CA GLN A 229 -9.86 9.15 32.40
C GLN A 229 -10.51 9.06 31.00
N VAL A 230 -11.75 8.55 30.98
CA VAL A 230 -12.60 8.48 29.78
C VAL A 230 -13.96 9.08 30.14
N ASN A 231 -14.41 10.04 29.34
CA ASN A 231 -15.70 10.72 29.53
C ASN A 231 -16.70 10.28 28.47
N SER A 232 -17.97 10.58 28.72
CA SER A 232 -19.04 10.33 27.74
C SER A 232 -18.73 10.97 26.38
N GLY A 233 -18.85 10.18 25.33
CA GLY A 233 -18.47 10.52 23.95
C GLY A 233 -17.03 10.21 23.58
N ASP A 234 -16.15 9.94 24.55
CA ASP A 234 -14.77 9.59 24.29
C ASP A 234 -14.63 8.11 23.90
N ARG A 235 -13.59 7.82 23.13
CA ARG A 235 -13.17 6.44 22.85
C ARG A 235 -12.26 5.95 23.96
N VAL A 236 -12.45 4.69 24.37
CA VAL A 236 -11.55 4.00 25.30
C VAL A 236 -10.18 3.87 24.61
N PRO A 237 -9.10 4.42 25.22
CA PRO A 237 -7.81 4.53 24.53
C PRO A 237 -7.07 3.20 24.41
N THR A 238 -7.23 2.33 25.39
CA THR A 238 -6.53 1.04 25.48
C THR A 238 -7.34 0.04 26.29
N ASP A 239 -6.98 -1.23 26.25
CA ASP A 239 -7.65 -2.22 27.08
C ASP A 239 -7.35 -1.95 28.55
N GLY A 240 -8.37 -2.04 29.38
CA GLY A 240 -8.24 -1.71 30.79
C GLY A 240 -9.32 -2.33 31.66
N THR A 241 -9.17 -2.09 32.98
CA THR A 241 -10.17 -2.43 33.98
C THR A 241 -10.68 -1.14 34.64
N ILE A 242 -11.99 -1.00 34.78
CA ILE A 242 -12.62 0.15 35.42
C ILE A 242 -12.27 0.16 36.87
N THR A 243 -11.58 1.22 37.34
CA THR A 243 -11.22 1.43 38.74
C THR A 243 -12.18 2.34 39.45
N GLN A 244 -12.81 3.28 38.73
CA GLN A 244 -13.81 4.20 39.29
C GLN A 244 -14.87 4.49 38.21
N GLY A 245 -16.13 4.64 38.66
CA GLY A 245 -17.26 4.97 37.83
C GLY A 245 -17.88 3.76 37.12
N GLY A 246 -18.65 4.04 36.12
CA GLY A 246 -19.33 3.07 35.24
C GLY A 246 -20.05 3.78 34.12
N GLY A 247 -20.54 3.02 33.12
CA GLY A 247 -21.27 3.57 32.03
C GLY A 247 -21.63 2.55 30.95
N SER A 248 -22.29 3.03 29.92
CA SER A 248 -22.71 2.26 28.75
C SER A 248 -21.69 2.40 27.63
N PHE A 249 -21.27 1.30 27.05
CA PHE A 249 -20.25 1.25 26.01
C PHE A 249 -20.86 0.76 24.69
N ASP A 250 -20.60 1.49 23.62
CA ASP A 250 -20.84 1.02 22.26
C ASP A 250 -19.62 0.24 21.78
N GLU A 251 -19.77 -1.08 21.75
CA GLU A 251 -18.78 -2.04 21.26
C GLU A 251 -19.09 -2.53 19.84
N SER A 252 -20.03 -1.89 19.13
CA SER A 252 -20.53 -2.34 17.81
C SER A 252 -19.44 -2.44 16.74
N MET A 253 -18.41 -1.58 16.84
CA MET A 253 -17.26 -1.60 15.91
C MET A 253 -16.38 -2.85 16.08
N LEU A 254 -16.46 -3.54 17.23
CA LEU A 254 -15.69 -4.74 17.53
C LEU A 254 -16.56 -6.01 17.46
N SER A 255 -17.75 -5.99 18.06
CA SER A 255 -18.67 -7.13 18.15
C SER A 255 -19.66 -7.22 16.99
N GLY A 256 -19.94 -6.09 16.31
CA GLY A 256 -21.02 -5.96 15.33
C GLY A 256 -22.42 -5.82 15.96
N GLU A 257 -22.54 -5.86 17.28
CA GLU A 257 -23.82 -5.73 18.00
C GLU A 257 -24.08 -4.24 18.32
N SER A 258 -25.23 -3.72 17.92
CA SER A 258 -25.58 -2.29 18.08
C SER A 258 -26.10 -1.91 19.46
N LEU A 259 -26.32 -2.89 20.36
CA LEU A 259 -26.81 -2.61 21.71
C LEU A 259 -25.64 -2.23 22.61
N PRO A 260 -25.71 -1.08 23.30
CA PRO A 260 -24.67 -0.70 24.26
C PRO A 260 -24.62 -1.68 25.44
N VAL A 261 -23.41 -1.93 25.93
CA VAL A 261 -23.14 -2.83 27.05
C VAL A 261 -22.83 -2.00 28.30
N ASP A 262 -23.56 -2.23 29.37
CA ASP A 262 -23.28 -1.56 30.64
C ASP A 262 -22.11 -2.24 31.36
N ARG A 263 -21.18 -1.42 31.85
CA ARG A 263 -19.98 -1.85 32.56
C ARG A 263 -19.82 -1.05 33.85
N ALA A 264 -19.47 -1.76 34.92
CA ALA A 264 -19.28 -1.22 36.28
C ALA A 264 -17.82 -1.36 36.72
N GLN A 265 -17.54 -0.78 37.91
CA GLN A 265 -16.24 -0.89 38.52
C GLN A 265 -15.80 -2.35 38.67
N GLY A 266 -14.56 -2.65 38.32
CA GLY A 266 -13.97 -3.99 38.33
C GLY A 266 -14.12 -4.75 37.02
N GLU A 267 -14.94 -4.28 36.10
CA GLU A 267 -15.13 -4.92 34.78
C GLU A 267 -14.10 -4.44 33.76
N ARG A 268 -13.86 -5.27 32.74
CA ARG A 268 -12.92 -4.96 31.66
C ARG A 268 -13.59 -4.14 30.57
N VAL A 269 -12.82 -3.23 29.97
CA VAL A 269 -13.19 -2.46 28.79
C VAL A 269 -12.15 -2.66 27.70
N ILE A 270 -12.60 -2.62 26.45
CA ILE A 270 -11.77 -2.85 25.27
C ILE A 270 -11.44 -1.52 24.60
N GLY A 271 -10.17 -1.33 24.24
CA GLY A 271 -9.72 -0.17 23.50
C GLY A 271 -10.43 -0.03 22.15
N GLY A 272 -10.86 1.21 21.82
CA GLY A 272 -11.62 1.50 20.62
C GLY A 272 -13.14 1.57 20.79
N SER A 273 -13.72 1.00 21.88
CA SER A 273 -15.14 1.16 22.23
C SER A 273 -15.44 2.63 22.59
N ILE A 274 -16.69 3.08 22.44
CA ILE A 274 -17.13 4.44 22.75
C ILE A 274 -17.91 4.42 24.06
N LEU A 275 -17.53 5.25 25.02
CA LEU A 275 -18.32 5.46 26.24
C LEU A 275 -19.54 6.34 25.89
N SER A 276 -20.71 5.72 25.68
CA SER A 276 -21.93 6.41 25.29
C SER A 276 -22.51 7.28 26.43
N SER A 277 -22.41 6.81 27.68
CA SER A 277 -22.85 7.55 28.86
C SER A 277 -22.01 7.19 30.07
N GLY A 278 -21.81 8.14 30.97
CA GLY A 278 -21.02 7.97 32.19
C GLY A 278 -19.67 8.69 32.16
N SER A 279 -18.88 8.45 33.16
CA SER A 279 -17.47 8.87 33.28
C SER A 279 -16.72 7.79 34.07
N ILE A 280 -15.59 7.39 33.60
CA ILE A 280 -14.81 6.29 34.20
C ILE A 280 -13.34 6.63 34.32
N VAL A 281 -12.69 5.97 35.24
CA VAL A 281 -11.24 5.85 35.30
C VAL A 281 -10.89 4.38 35.09
N ILE A 282 -10.00 4.12 34.13
CA ILE A 282 -9.50 2.78 33.86
C ILE A 282 -8.04 2.66 34.22
N THR A 283 -7.63 1.47 34.63
CA THR A 283 -6.21 1.09 34.69
C THR A 283 -5.88 0.36 33.40
N ALA A 284 -4.88 0.83 32.64
CA ALA A 284 -4.42 0.20 31.43
C ALA A 284 -3.87 -1.21 31.70
N THR A 285 -4.41 -2.23 31.06
CA THR A 285 -3.98 -3.64 31.21
C THR A 285 -3.17 -4.14 30.02
N ALA A 286 -3.37 -3.56 28.82
CA ALA A 286 -2.60 -3.83 27.61
C ALA A 286 -2.45 -2.52 26.82
N VAL A 287 -1.31 -2.31 26.17
CA VAL A 287 -1.01 -1.10 25.39
C VAL A 287 -0.35 -1.47 24.06
N GLY A 288 -0.45 -0.58 23.08
CA GLY A 288 0.20 -0.77 21.78
C GLY A 288 -0.27 -2.04 21.05
N ASP A 289 0.68 -2.89 20.65
CA ASP A 289 0.41 -4.09 19.86
C ASP A 289 -0.28 -5.22 20.65
N ASP A 290 -0.23 -5.16 22.00
CA ASP A 290 -0.82 -6.18 22.86
C ASP A 290 -2.34 -6.00 23.09
N THR A 291 -2.95 -4.95 22.56
CA THR A 291 -4.38 -4.71 22.68
C THR A 291 -5.21 -5.64 21.80
N VAL A 292 -6.45 -5.90 22.23
CA VAL A 292 -7.43 -6.71 21.47
C VAL A 292 -7.63 -6.13 20.07
N LEU A 293 -7.76 -4.81 19.95
CA LEU A 293 -7.92 -4.14 18.65
C LEU A 293 -6.71 -4.35 17.74
N SER A 294 -5.48 -4.20 18.27
CA SER A 294 -4.25 -4.46 17.51
C SER A 294 -4.16 -5.92 17.06
N SER A 295 -4.54 -6.86 17.94
CA SER A 295 -4.59 -8.29 17.58
C SER A 295 -5.56 -8.59 16.47
N ILE A 296 -6.75 -7.94 16.45
CA ILE A 296 -7.75 -8.08 15.37
C ILE A 296 -7.18 -7.50 14.07
N VAL A 297 -6.56 -6.31 14.12
CA VAL A 297 -5.95 -5.68 12.95
C VAL A 297 -4.83 -6.57 12.37
N GLN A 298 -3.99 -7.17 13.22
CA GLN A 298 -2.96 -8.11 12.78
C GLN A 298 -3.56 -9.38 12.15
N LEU A 299 -4.58 -9.99 12.77
CA LEU A 299 -5.27 -11.15 12.23
C LEU A 299 -5.85 -10.88 10.84
N VAL A 300 -6.47 -9.72 10.66
CA VAL A 300 -7.04 -9.33 9.36
C VAL A 300 -5.94 -9.07 8.34
N ARG A 301 -4.84 -8.44 8.72
CA ARG A 301 -3.65 -8.26 7.87
C ARG A 301 -3.07 -9.61 7.47
N ASP A 302 -2.85 -10.53 8.39
CA ASP A 302 -2.31 -11.86 8.12
C ASP A 302 -3.23 -12.68 7.22
N ALA A 303 -4.56 -12.56 7.39
CA ALA A 303 -5.53 -13.18 6.51
C ALA A 303 -5.46 -12.64 5.07
N GLN A 304 -5.22 -11.33 4.91
CA GLN A 304 -5.04 -10.69 3.60
C GLN A 304 -3.69 -11.05 2.95
N HIS A 305 -2.63 -11.23 3.75
CA HIS A 305 -1.32 -11.65 3.26
C HIS A 305 -1.28 -13.12 2.78
N ARG A 306 -2.26 -13.93 3.17
CA ARG A 306 -2.41 -15.30 2.63
C ARG A 306 -2.86 -15.23 1.17
N ARG A 307 -1.91 -15.27 0.26
CA ARG A 307 -2.15 -15.23 -1.20
C ARG A 307 -3.19 -16.26 -1.61
N PRO A 308 -4.19 -15.89 -2.43
CA PRO A 308 -5.07 -16.84 -3.06
C PRO A 308 -4.26 -17.90 -3.83
N SER A 309 -4.62 -19.16 -3.73
CA SER A 309 -3.94 -20.28 -4.43
C SER A 309 -3.88 -20.10 -5.95
N ILE A 310 -4.86 -19.41 -6.52
CA ILE A 310 -4.95 -19.05 -7.94
C ILE A 310 -3.78 -18.12 -8.38
N GLN A 311 -3.38 -17.17 -7.55
CA GLN A 311 -2.30 -16.25 -7.88
C GLN A 311 -0.94 -16.97 -7.91
N ARG A 312 -0.71 -17.95 -7.02
CA ARG A 312 0.48 -18.81 -7.04
C ARG A 312 0.59 -19.66 -8.31
N ILE A 313 -0.55 -20.12 -8.85
CA ILE A 313 -0.58 -20.88 -10.11
C ILE A 313 -0.22 -19.95 -11.28
N GLY A 314 -0.78 -18.73 -11.33
CA GLY A 314 -0.44 -17.73 -12.34
C GLY A 314 1.05 -17.36 -12.33
N ASP A 315 1.63 -17.18 -11.13
CA ASP A 315 3.05 -16.86 -10.97
C ASP A 315 3.95 -18.05 -11.39
N ALA A 316 3.55 -19.28 -11.08
CA ALA A 316 4.28 -20.49 -11.49
C ALA A 316 4.26 -20.68 -13.01
N VAL A 317 3.13 -20.42 -13.66
CA VAL A 317 3.01 -20.46 -15.13
C VAL A 317 3.87 -19.36 -15.78
N SER A 318 3.82 -18.14 -15.26
CA SER A 318 4.60 -17.01 -15.79
C SER A 318 6.12 -17.16 -15.58
N ALA A 319 6.56 -18.00 -14.63
CA ALA A 319 7.97 -18.27 -14.40
C ALA A 319 8.56 -19.29 -15.38
N VAL A 320 7.72 -20.06 -16.10
CA VAL A 320 8.13 -21.07 -17.09
C VAL A 320 8.14 -20.47 -18.50
N PHE A 321 7.37 -19.45 -18.77
CA PHE A 321 7.36 -18.70 -20.04
C PHE A 321 8.35 -17.54 -20.00
#